data_fabd29e979fd771ad2b25767e7a7a14d
#
_entry.id   fabd29e979fd771ad2b25767e7a7a14d
#
_cell.length_a   1.000
_cell.length_b   1.000
_cell.length_c   1.000
_cell.angle_alpha   90.00
_cell.angle_beta   90.00
_cell.angle_gamma   90.00
#
_symmetry.space_group_name_H-M   'P 1'
#
loop_
_entity.id
_entity.type
_entity.pdbx_description
1 polymer ?
#
loop_
_entity_poly.entity_id
_entity_poly.type
_entity_poly.pdbx_seq_one_letter_code
_entity_poly.pdbx_strand_id
1 'polypeptide(L)'
;MTANKSGQIQASFRGNLGNFLLDASFAVPATGVTATFGPSGCGKTTIARCVAGLQYLPGSFCAIGGDIWQDPSRFRKAHQRPIGYVFQEASLFSHLSVKHNLLYGAASKPDGIGFDEVAELLGLANLLDRSPHNLSGGERQRVAIGRALLSQPKLLLMDEPLSALDRTTKSEILPFLERLHARLSLPVIYISHDMSEIERLADHLVLMQHGHVVGAGPLQDLQSDPSLPLAGAREAAVCLNATVETHDAAYGLLTLRVDGGRLLVPAPPVATGKRQRLRIAASDVSIARTAPVASSILNAVPARIVSNSPLGHGEVIVLLALGADGCGARLLARITRRSWDQLELADADRIFAQVKGVSLIAGPDEADNQAGSGMIVLEPSSDSPLIPDLAPYPAKTSCPEHSGKSLTRSAMTANFHDINPNHLAAVLYRPEDDVDALLSEFANALLRDGERIGGVVQRNLKDDAGRPNGMLVVDLLTGGEISICQPLGRGATACKLDPAGLAEASLAVSRAIAEGAALIIVNKFSKQEAAGHGLRSELAEAIIAGGPVLTAVPEKCLDAWREFTGDHGTMLLCAPHVVTDWWREVSIRRAGARAAQQAAAVSAPISRSSRPTT
;
A
#
# COMPACT_ATOMS: atom_id res chain seq x y z
N MET A 1 28.52 13.65 23.72
CA MET A 1 28.04 12.35 24.23
C MET A 1 28.33 11.28 23.19
N THR A 2 29.36 10.47 23.38
CA THR A 2 29.70 9.34 22.52
C THR A 2 28.69 8.22 22.78
N ALA A 3 27.65 8.15 21.99
CA ALA A 3 26.68 7.03 22.02
C ALA A 3 27.44 5.71 21.83
N ASN A 4 27.12 4.74 22.68
CA ASN A 4 27.70 3.40 22.64
C ASN A 4 27.48 2.74 21.27
N LYS A 5 28.51 2.77 20.41
CA LYS A 5 28.46 2.31 19.01
C LYS A 5 28.26 0.79 18.87
N SER A 6 28.36 0.04 19.97
CA SER A 6 28.27 -1.43 19.97
C SER A 6 26.84 -1.99 19.81
N GLY A 7 25.81 -1.16 19.99
CA GLY A 7 24.40 -1.56 19.88
C GLY A 7 23.67 -1.06 18.63
N GLN A 8 24.38 -0.67 17.56
CA GLN A 8 23.78 -0.06 16.37
C GLN A 8 24.10 -0.79 15.06
N ILE A 9 23.17 -0.70 14.12
CA ILE A 9 23.40 -0.92 12.69
C ILE A 9 23.82 0.44 12.12
N GLN A 10 25.01 0.53 11.56
CA GLN A 10 25.53 1.74 10.91
C GLN A 10 25.82 1.42 9.46
N ALA A 11 25.27 2.19 8.56
CA ALA A 11 25.46 2.03 7.13
C ALA A 11 25.65 3.40 6.46
N SER A 12 26.62 3.48 5.57
CA SER A 12 26.84 4.63 4.71
C SER A 12 27.31 4.12 3.34
N PHE A 13 26.42 4.21 2.35
CA PHE A 13 26.66 3.73 0.99
C PHE A 13 26.57 4.89 0.02
N ARG A 14 27.64 5.10 -0.74
CA ARG A 14 27.65 6.13 -1.77
C ARG A 14 28.29 5.61 -3.05
N GLY A 15 27.57 5.76 -4.17
CA GLY A 15 28.10 5.36 -5.47
C GLY A 15 27.06 5.34 -6.58
N ASN A 16 27.54 5.33 -7.81
CA ASN A 16 26.73 5.25 -9.01
C ASN A 16 26.48 3.80 -9.41
N LEU A 17 25.24 3.48 -9.71
CA LEU A 17 24.79 2.20 -10.24
C LEU A 17 24.10 2.45 -11.59
N GLY A 18 24.91 2.49 -12.65
CA GLY A 18 24.46 3.03 -13.93
C GLY A 18 24.09 4.51 -13.80
N ASN A 19 22.86 4.86 -14.14
CA ASN A 19 22.33 6.22 -14.03
C ASN A 19 21.76 6.56 -12.64
N PHE A 20 21.76 5.61 -11.69
CA PHE A 20 21.21 5.81 -10.36
C PHE A 20 22.33 6.10 -9.36
N LEU A 21 22.23 7.24 -8.66
CA LEU A 21 23.11 7.60 -7.55
C LEU A 21 22.48 7.15 -6.23
N LEU A 22 23.16 6.26 -5.51
CA LEU A 22 22.86 5.98 -4.12
C LEU A 22 23.76 6.84 -3.22
N ASP A 23 23.16 7.59 -2.31
CA ASP A 23 23.86 8.33 -1.23
C ASP A 23 23.01 8.21 0.04
N ALA A 24 23.15 7.08 0.72
CA ALA A 24 22.33 6.67 1.83
C ALA A 24 23.17 6.43 3.07
N SER A 25 22.92 7.18 4.14
CA SER A 25 23.60 7.04 5.42
C SER A 25 22.59 7.02 6.56
N PHE A 26 22.67 6.03 7.44
CA PHE A 26 21.79 5.90 8.61
C PHE A 26 22.47 5.14 9.75
N ALA A 27 21.95 5.38 10.96
CA ALA A 27 22.29 4.62 12.16
C ALA A 27 21.00 4.31 12.92
N VAL A 28 20.75 3.02 13.18
CA VAL A 28 19.55 2.53 13.88
C VAL A 28 19.96 1.47 14.91
N PRO A 29 19.13 1.16 15.91
CA PRO A 29 19.45 0.11 16.88
C PRO A 29 19.68 -1.25 16.21
N ALA A 30 20.63 -2.02 16.72
CA ALA A 30 20.87 -3.41 16.33
C ALA A 30 19.95 -4.36 17.13
N THR A 31 18.70 -3.97 17.33
CA THR A 31 17.63 -4.74 18.00
C THR A 31 16.29 -4.35 17.39
N GLY A 32 15.30 -5.25 17.48
CA GLY A 32 13.96 -4.99 16.95
C GLY A 32 13.91 -4.94 15.41
N VAL A 33 12.83 -4.40 14.90
CA VAL A 33 12.58 -4.30 13.45
C VAL A 33 12.79 -2.86 12.96
N THR A 34 13.75 -2.68 12.06
CA THR A 34 13.93 -1.44 11.32
C THR A 34 13.36 -1.60 9.91
N ALA A 35 12.31 -0.86 9.59
CA ALA A 35 11.78 -0.83 8.23
C ALA A 35 12.56 0.14 7.34
N THR A 36 12.69 -0.20 6.07
CA THR A 36 13.14 0.72 5.02
C THR A 36 11.98 0.97 4.07
N PHE A 37 11.51 2.21 4.00
CA PHE A 37 10.35 2.63 3.24
C PHE A 37 10.68 3.73 2.22
N GLY A 38 9.96 3.74 1.11
CA GLY A 38 10.06 4.77 0.08
C GLY A 38 9.50 4.29 -1.25
N PRO A 39 9.36 5.18 -2.24
CA PRO A 39 8.84 4.85 -3.57
C PRO A 39 9.62 3.72 -4.24
N SER A 40 8.98 3.05 -5.21
CA SER A 40 9.67 2.06 -6.04
C SER A 40 10.86 2.72 -6.76
N GLY A 41 11.98 1.99 -6.87
CA GLY A 41 13.20 2.51 -7.51
C GLY A 41 14.04 3.47 -6.65
N CYS A 42 13.64 3.85 -5.43
CA CYS A 42 14.44 4.76 -4.59
C CYS A 42 15.71 4.13 -3.97
N GLY A 43 16.00 2.83 -4.21
CA GLY A 43 17.24 2.19 -3.78
C GLY A 43 17.14 1.28 -2.54
N LYS A 44 15.95 0.94 -2.06
CA LYS A 44 15.74 0.06 -0.87
C LYS A 44 16.44 -1.29 -1.01
N THR A 45 16.13 -2.04 -2.08
CA THR A 45 16.77 -3.32 -2.39
C THR A 45 18.29 -3.17 -2.57
N THR A 46 18.73 -2.04 -3.12
CA THR A 46 20.17 -1.75 -3.27
C THR A 46 20.86 -1.66 -1.92
N ILE A 47 20.26 -0.96 -0.94
CA ILE A 47 20.79 -0.92 0.44
C ILE A 47 20.86 -2.32 1.03
N ALA A 48 19.78 -3.14 0.90
CA ALA A 48 19.81 -4.52 1.39
C ALA A 48 20.94 -5.33 0.76
N ARG A 49 21.14 -5.21 -0.56
CA ARG A 49 22.23 -5.90 -1.27
C ARG A 49 23.61 -5.41 -0.82
N CYS A 50 23.79 -4.11 -0.53
CA CYS A 50 25.01 -3.57 0.04
C CYS A 50 25.27 -4.12 1.45
N VAL A 51 24.25 -4.11 2.32
CA VAL A 51 24.34 -4.69 3.69
C VAL A 51 24.63 -6.18 3.62
N ALA A 52 24.05 -6.91 2.67
CA ALA A 52 24.31 -8.33 2.46
C ALA A 52 25.70 -8.64 1.83
N GLY A 53 26.40 -7.63 1.32
CA GLY A 53 27.68 -7.83 0.60
C GLY A 53 27.50 -8.41 -0.79
N LEU A 54 26.30 -8.35 -1.34
CA LEU A 54 25.97 -8.72 -2.72
C LEU A 54 26.25 -7.60 -3.72
N GLN A 55 26.29 -6.37 -3.22
CA GLN A 55 26.68 -5.18 -3.98
C GLN A 55 27.82 -4.48 -3.26
N TYR A 56 28.93 -4.25 -3.98
CA TYR A 56 30.07 -3.48 -3.49
C TYR A 56 30.03 -2.05 -4.01
N LEU A 57 30.17 -1.09 -3.11
CA LEU A 57 30.35 0.33 -3.43
C LEU A 57 31.65 0.80 -2.74
N PRO A 58 32.64 1.31 -3.49
CA PRO A 58 33.91 1.77 -2.93
C PRO A 58 33.71 2.92 -1.92
N GLY A 59 34.53 2.95 -0.86
CA GLY A 59 34.46 4.01 0.14
C GLY A 59 33.27 3.96 1.09
N SER A 60 32.42 2.94 0.98
CA SER A 60 31.24 2.75 1.83
C SER A 60 31.61 2.13 3.18
N PHE A 61 30.69 2.30 4.15
CA PHE A 61 30.83 1.77 5.50
C PHE A 61 29.60 0.95 5.90
N CYS A 62 29.81 -0.19 6.56
CA CYS A 62 28.75 -1.01 7.14
C CYS A 62 29.25 -1.74 8.38
N ALA A 63 28.56 -1.53 9.51
CA ALA A 63 28.84 -2.23 10.77
C ALA A 63 27.54 -2.61 11.47
N ILE A 64 27.51 -3.81 12.06
CA ILE A 64 26.36 -4.35 12.80
C ILE A 64 26.81 -4.70 14.21
N GLY A 65 26.23 -4.04 15.22
CA GLY A 65 26.58 -4.29 16.61
C GLY A 65 28.05 -4.07 16.94
N GLY A 66 28.74 -3.22 16.18
CA GLY A 66 30.19 -2.96 16.31
C GLY A 66 31.07 -3.86 15.45
N ASP A 67 30.54 -4.94 14.85
CA ASP A 67 31.27 -5.78 13.89
C ASP A 67 31.30 -5.09 12.51
N ILE A 68 32.49 -4.72 12.02
CA ILE A 68 32.68 -4.01 10.77
C ILE A 68 32.68 -5.02 9.62
N TRP A 69 31.71 -4.89 8.71
CA TRP A 69 31.58 -5.73 7.53
C TRP A 69 32.15 -5.08 6.27
N GLN A 70 32.16 -3.75 6.21
CA GLN A 70 32.75 -2.98 5.15
C GLN A 70 33.28 -1.65 5.68
N ASP A 71 34.50 -1.30 5.27
CA ASP A 71 35.10 0.01 5.39
C ASP A 71 36.03 0.25 4.17
N PRO A 72 36.70 1.40 4.02
CA PRO A 72 37.60 1.66 2.89
C PRO A 72 38.73 0.64 2.70
N SER A 73 39.10 -0.11 3.76
CA SER A 73 40.20 -1.09 3.74
C SER A 73 39.70 -2.55 3.75
N ARG A 74 38.44 -2.79 4.11
CA ARG A 74 37.87 -4.12 4.30
C ARG A 74 36.54 -4.27 3.57
N PHE A 75 36.36 -5.42 2.90
CA PHE A 75 35.09 -5.86 2.39
C PHE A 75 34.86 -7.34 2.71
N ARG A 76 33.90 -7.63 3.62
CA ARG A 76 33.48 -9.00 3.92
C ARG A 76 32.50 -9.44 2.85
N LYS A 77 32.83 -10.51 2.11
CA LYS A 77 31.99 -11.07 1.04
C LYS A 77 30.67 -11.61 1.61
N ALA A 78 29.61 -11.70 0.81
CA ALA A 78 28.27 -12.11 1.25
C ALA A 78 28.26 -13.42 2.05
N HIS A 79 28.96 -14.48 1.59
CA HIS A 79 29.02 -15.78 2.28
C HIS A 79 29.77 -15.77 3.62
N GLN A 80 30.45 -14.67 3.95
CA GLN A 80 31.16 -14.48 5.23
C GLN A 80 30.35 -13.61 6.20
N ARG A 81 29.27 -12.99 5.74
CA ARG A 81 28.39 -12.18 6.59
C ARG A 81 27.36 -13.09 7.27
N PRO A 82 27.19 -13.03 8.57
CA PRO A 82 26.20 -13.85 9.29
C PRO A 82 24.81 -13.24 9.12
N ILE A 83 24.25 -13.36 7.90
CA ILE A 83 22.96 -12.79 7.51
C ILE A 83 22.01 -13.90 7.06
N GLY A 84 20.77 -13.85 7.57
CA GLY A 84 19.63 -14.49 6.94
C GLY A 84 19.00 -13.55 5.92
N TYR A 85 18.98 -13.92 4.65
CA TYR A 85 18.37 -13.11 3.60
C TYR A 85 17.09 -13.77 3.09
N VAL A 86 15.97 -13.08 3.23
CA VAL A 86 14.68 -13.45 2.65
C VAL A 86 14.43 -12.56 1.44
N PHE A 87 14.46 -13.16 0.26
CA PHE A 87 14.23 -12.46 -1.00
C PHE A 87 12.74 -12.24 -1.25
N GLN A 88 12.42 -11.30 -2.13
CA GLN A 88 11.07 -11.02 -2.59
C GLN A 88 10.36 -12.28 -3.12
N GLU A 89 11.07 -13.09 -3.92
CA GLU A 89 10.64 -14.45 -4.24
C GLU A 89 11.25 -15.43 -3.24
N ALA A 90 10.45 -16.36 -2.74
CA ALA A 90 10.86 -17.30 -1.69
C ALA A 90 12.09 -18.16 -2.05
N SER A 91 12.41 -18.30 -3.35
CA SER A 91 13.61 -18.97 -3.90
C SER A 91 13.93 -20.31 -3.22
N LEU A 92 12.89 -21.17 -3.06
CA LEU A 92 13.05 -22.50 -2.46
C LEU A 92 13.66 -23.48 -3.47
N PHE A 93 14.42 -24.43 -2.96
CA PHE A 93 14.96 -25.54 -3.76
C PHE A 93 13.83 -26.51 -4.13
N SER A 94 13.42 -26.52 -5.38
CA SER A 94 12.27 -27.28 -5.88
C SER A 94 12.42 -28.80 -5.78
N HIS A 95 13.67 -29.29 -5.79
CA HIS A 95 14.02 -30.71 -5.67
C HIS A 95 14.10 -31.23 -4.21
N LEU A 96 13.95 -30.32 -3.24
CA LEU A 96 13.97 -30.66 -1.81
C LEU A 96 12.57 -30.48 -1.21
N SER A 97 12.23 -31.33 -0.22
CA SER A 97 11.02 -31.10 0.60
C SER A 97 11.16 -29.87 1.46
N VAL A 98 10.06 -29.42 2.09
CA VAL A 98 10.06 -28.30 3.05
C VAL A 98 11.10 -28.53 4.15
N LYS A 99 11.10 -29.73 4.77
CA LYS A 99 12.07 -30.11 5.79
C LYS A 99 13.51 -29.93 5.32
N HIS A 100 13.84 -30.42 4.13
CA HIS A 100 15.20 -30.31 3.58
C HIS A 100 15.54 -28.89 3.15
N ASN A 101 14.56 -28.08 2.71
CA ASN A 101 14.76 -26.65 2.49
C ASN A 101 15.10 -25.91 3.79
N LEU A 102 14.38 -26.19 4.88
CA LEU A 102 14.64 -25.60 6.20
C LEU A 102 16.02 -25.97 6.73
N LEU A 103 16.42 -27.22 6.59
CA LEU A 103 17.73 -27.72 7.05
C LEU A 103 18.89 -27.32 6.13
N TYR A 104 18.61 -26.80 4.93
CA TYR A 104 19.64 -26.38 4.01
C TYR A 104 20.37 -25.14 4.54
N GLY A 105 21.62 -25.30 4.93
CA GLY A 105 22.41 -24.25 5.55
C GLY A 105 22.13 -24.04 7.05
N ALA A 106 21.34 -24.91 7.68
CA ALA A 106 21.17 -24.91 9.13
C ALA A 106 22.51 -25.14 9.84
N ALA A 107 22.74 -24.41 10.94
CA ALA A 107 23.94 -24.57 11.74
C ALA A 107 24.00 -25.95 12.38
N SER A 108 25.16 -26.60 12.34
CA SER A 108 25.37 -27.94 12.91
C SER A 108 25.21 -28.00 14.42
N LYS A 109 25.40 -26.87 15.09
CA LYS A 109 25.15 -26.67 16.53
C LYS A 109 24.44 -25.33 16.70
N PRO A 110 23.11 -25.33 16.87
CA PRO A 110 22.36 -24.09 17.04
C PRO A 110 22.65 -23.51 18.43
N ASP A 111 23.16 -22.27 18.46
CA ASP A 111 23.31 -21.47 19.68
C ASP A 111 22.06 -20.63 19.97
N GLY A 112 21.04 -20.72 19.10
CA GLY A 112 19.78 -19.98 19.14
C GLY A 112 18.58 -20.86 18.86
N ILE A 113 17.61 -20.35 18.06
CA ILE A 113 16.35 -21.03 17.77
C ILE A 113 16.55 -22.37 17.06
N GLY A 114 15.90 -23.43 17.57
CA GLY A 114 15.96 -24.79 17.04
C GLY A 114 14.97 -25.05 15.90
N PHE A 115 15.13 -26.21 15.22
CA PHE A 115 14.27 -26.62 14.10
C PHE A 115 12.80 -26.72 14.52
N ASP A 116 12.51 -27.42 15.63
CA ASP A 116 11.13 -27.65 16.07
C ASP A 116 10.46 -26.33 16.47
N GLU A 117 11.19 -25.44 17.13
CA GLU A 117 10.70 -24.11 17.52
C GLU A 117 10.42 -23.24 16.29
N VAL A 118 11.26 -23.27 15.26
CA VAL A 118 11.01 -22.54 13.99
C VAL A 118 9.81 -23.15 13.27
N ALA A 119 9.68 -24.47 13.24
CA ALA A 119 8.57 -25.15 12.58
C ALA A 119 7.22 -24.82 13.26
N GLU A 120 7.21 -24.77 14.61
CA GLU A 120 6.05 -24.36 15.39
C GLU A 120 5.73 -22.86 15.19
N LEU A 121 6.73 -21.98 15.39
CA LEU A 121 6.59 -20.52 15.29
C LEU A 121 6.01 -20.09 13.94
N LEU A 122 6.40 -20.75 12.84
CA LEU A 122 5.97 -20.45 11.48
C LEU A 122 4.82 -21.33 10.99
N GLY A 123 4.29 -22.24 11.83
CA GLY A 123 3.17 -23.12 11.49
C GLY A 123 3.49 -24.05 10.31
N LEU A 124 4.70 -24.65 10.31
CA LEU A 124 5.20 -25.48 9.21
C LEU A 124 5.12 -26.99 9.50
N ALA A 125 4.74 -27.40 10.70
CA ALA A 125 4.76 -28.80 11.14
C ALA A 125 4.05 -29.76 10.15
N ASN A 126 2.87 -29.37 9.64
CA ASN A 126 2.06 -30.19 8.73
C ASN A 126 2.52 -30.10 7.25
N LEU A 127 3.58 -29.35 6.98
CA LEU A 127 4.07 -29.07 5.62
C LEU A 127 5.44 -29.71 5.35
N LEU A 128 6.11 -30.26 6.37
CA LEU A 128 7.52 -30.67 6.34
C LEU A 128 7.88 -31.62 5.21
N ASP A 129 7.00 -32.57 4.89
CA ASP A 129 7.22 -33.56 3.85
C ASP A 129 6.74 -33.14 2.46
N ARG A 130 6.08 -31.97 2.36
CA ARG A 130 5.59 -31.48 1.07
C ARG A 130 6.72 -30.95 0.18
N SER A 131 6.49 -31.02 -1.14
CA SER A 131 7.32 -30.33 -2.13
C SER A 131 6.93 -28.84 -2.19
N PRO A 132 7.88 -27.91 -2.43
CA PRO A 132 7.62 -26.48 -2.62
C PRO A 132 6.58 -26.16 -3.69
N HIS A 133 6.42 -27.01 -4.70
CA HIS A 133 5.40 -26.85 -5.75
C HIS A 133 3.96 -26.97 -5.22
N ASN A 134 3.76 -27.68 -4.12
CA ASN A 134 2.45 -27.91 -3.51
C ASN A 134 2.15 -26.93 -2.36
N LEU A 135 2.90 -25.83 -2.28
CA LEU A 135 2.73 -24.79 -1.27
C LEU A 135 2.05 -23.56 -1.87
N SER A 136 1.20 -22.89 -1.08
CA SER A 136 0.74 -21.53 -1.36
C SER A 136 1.90 -20.53 -1.36
N GLY A 137 1.69 -19.31 -1.88
CA GLY A 137 2.67 -18.24 -1.83
C GLY A 137 3.13 -17.93 -0.40
N GLY A 138 2.18 -17.85 0.52
CA GLY A 138 2.43 -17.60 1.93
C GLY A 138 3.17 -18.73 2.64
N GLU A 139 2.83 -19.98 2.35
CA GLU A 139 3.56 -21.13 2.88
C GLU A 139 5.01 -21.15 2.38
N ARG A 140 5.24 -20.87 1.09
CA ARG A 140 6.60 -20.75 0.54
C ARG A 140 7.40 -19.67 1.26
N GLN A 141 6.78 -18.51 1.53
CA GLN A 141 7.45 -17.41 2.20
C GLN A 141 7.82 -17.76 3.65
N ARG A 142 6.91 -18.42 4.40
CA ARG A 142 7.22 -18.92 5.75
C ARG A 142 8.37 -19.93 5.76
N VAL A 143 8.45 -20.82 4.77
CA VAL A 143 9.60 -21.74 4.63
C VAL A 143 10.90 -20.98 4.35
N ALA A 144 10.88 -19.96 3.50
CA ALA A 144 12.06 -19.12 3.22
C ALA A 144 12.56 -18.38 4.47
N ILE A 145 11.63 -17.84 5.27
CA ILE A 145 11.94 -17.20 6.56
C ILE A 145 12.55 -18.24 7.53
N GLY A 146 11.94 -19.41 7.66
CA GLY A 146 12.44 -20.48 8.52
C GLY A 146 13.85 -20.94 8.12
N ARG A 147 14.13 -21.10 6.82
CA ARG A 147 15.46 -21.39 6.31
C ARG A 147 16.49 -20.34 6.68
N ALA A 148 16.10 -19.05 6.57
CA ALA A 148 16.97 -17.94 6.93
C ALA A 148 17.27 -17.91 8.44
N LEU A 149 16.29 -18.21 9.30
CA LEU A 149 16.45 -18.26 10.76
C LEU A 149 17.35 -19.42 11.22
N LEU A 150 17.18 -20.61 10.62
CA LEU A 150 17.96 -21.80 10.99
C LEU A 150 19.45 -21.68 10.62
N SER A 151 19.83 -20.73 9.77
CA SER A 151 21.25 -20.40 9.55
C SER A 151 21.90 -19.66 10.71
N GLN A 152 21.17 -19.39 11.81
CA GLN A 152 21.62 -18.66 13.01
C GLN A 152 22.24 -17.28 12.68
N PRO A 153 21.50 -16.40 12.00
CA PRO A 153 22.04 -15.12 11.55
C PRO A 153 22.18 -14.13 12.70
N LYS A 154 23.10 -13.16 12.58
CA LYS A 154 23.18 -11.97 13.45
C LYS A 154 22.31 -10.82 12.97
N LEU A 155 21.80 -10.89 11.76
CA LEU A 155 20.89 -9.92 11.14
C LEU A 155 19.98 -10.64 10.15
N LEU A 156 18.69 -10.40 10.24
CA LEU A 156 17.72 -10.86 9.26
C LEU A 156 17.36 -9.72 8.30
N LEU A 157 17.57 -9.96 7.00
CA LEU A 157 17.17 -9.05 5.93
C LEU A 157 15.96 -9.63 5.22
N MET A 158 14.88 -8.86 5.14
CA MET A 158 13.67 -9.22 4.40
C MET A 158 13.41 -8.17 3.32
N ASP A 159 13.56 -8.56 2.05
CA ASP A 159 13.42 -7.65 0.91
C ASP A 159 12.05 -7.87 0.26
N GLU A 160 11.09 -7.00 0.56
CA GLU A 160 9.69 -7.03 0.13
C GLU A 160 9.04 -8.43 0.27
N PRO A 161 9.11 -9.08 1.46
CA PRO A 161 8.78 -10.49 1.61
C PRO A 161 7.29 -10.80 1.36
N LEU A 162 6.41 -9.81 1.41
CA LEU A 162 4.97 -9.99 1.24
C LEU A 162 4.42 -9.36 -0.04
N SER A 163 5.25 -8.72 -0.86
CA SER A 163 4.79 -7.93 -2.02
C SER A 163 4.04 -8.74 -3.09
N ALA A 164 4.39 -10.02 -3.25
CA ALA A 164 3.77 -10.91 -4.23
C ALA A 164 2.49 -11.62 -3.72
N LEU A 165 2.03 -11.28 -2.50
CA LEU A 165 0.92 -11.95 -1.85
C LEU A 165 -0.33 -11.06 -1.85
N ASP A 166 -1.50 -11.67 -2.00
CA ASP A 166 -2.78 -11.01 -1.82
C ASP A 166 -3.02 -10.61 -0.35
N ARG A 167 -4.00 -9.72 -0.13
CA ARG A 167 -4.30 -9.15 1.19
C ARG A 167 -4.66 -10.20 2.23
N THR A 168 -5.38 -11.25 1.85
CA THR A 168 -5.78 -12.33 2.75
C THR A 168 -4.55 -13.11 3.22
N THR A 169 -3.71 -13.54 2.28
CA THR A 169 -2.45 -14.24 2.58
C THR A 169 -1.49 -13.38 3.40
N LYS A 170 -1.40 -12.06 3.14
CA LYS A 170 -0.63 -11.14 3.99
C LYS A 170 -1.14 -11.14 5.43
N SER A 171 -2.48 -11.07 5.63
CA SER A 171 -3.07 -11.07 6.97
C SER A 171 -2.84 -12.37 7.74
N GLU A 172 -2.66 -13.49 7.04
CA GLU A 172 -2.29 -14.78 7.64
C GLU A 172 -0.81 -14.85 8.08
N ILE A 173 0.10 -14.19 7.34
CA ILE A 173 1.55 -14.25 7.62
C ILE A 173 1.98 -13.23 8.67
N LEU A 174 1.41 -12.04 8.66
CA LEU A 174 1.81 -10.95 9.58
C LEU A 174 1.83 -11.38 11.05
N PRO A 175 0.86 -12.16 11.58
CA PRO A 175 0.92 -12.66 12.95
C PRO A 175 2.15 -13.54 13.24
N PHE A 176 2.65 -14.29 12.26
CA PHE A 176 3.89 -15.06 12.43
C PHE A 176 5.10 -14.15 12.54
N LEU A 177 5.15 -13.07 11.75
CA LEU A 177 6.22 -12.07 11.83
C LEU A 177 6.18 -11.28 13.13
N GLU A 178 4.99 -10.96 13.63
CA GLU A 178 4.80 -10.32 14.94
C GLU A 178 5.27 -11.22 16.08
N ARG A 179 4.93 -12.52 16.07
CA ARG A 179 5.45 -13.49 17.05
C ARG A 179 6.95 -13.64 16.94
N LEU A 180 7.50 -13.65 15.74
CA LEU A 180 8.94 -13.68 15.48
C LEU A 180 9.61 -12.48 16.14
N HIS A 181 9.07 -11.27 15.90
CA HIS A 181 9.57 -10.04 16.50
C HIS A 181 9.50 -10.05 18.04
N ALA A 182 8.40 -10.56 18.61
CA ALA A 182 8.21 -10.62 20.05
C ALA A 182 9.14 -11.63 20.76
N ARG A 183 9.51 -12.73 20.09
CA ARG A 183 10.32 -13.81 20.69
C ARG A 183 11.81 -13.68 20.44
N LEU A 184 12.21 -13.09 19.32
CA LEU A 184 13.62 -13.03 18.94
C LEU A 184 14.22 -11.65 19.21
N SER A 185 15.37 -11.61 19.88
CA SER A 185 16.19 -10.40 20.01
C SER A 185 17.05 -10.11 18.76
N LEU A 186 16.80 -10.82 17.68
CA LEU A 186 17.51 -10.69 16.41
C LEU A 186 17.13 -9.37 15.71
N PRO A 187 18.09 -8.51 15.32
CA PRO A 187 17.79 -7.34 14.53
C PRO A 187 17.27 -7.73 13.14
N VAL A 188 16.21 -7.04 12.70
CA VAL A 188 15.59 -7.24 11.40
C VAL A 188 15.63 -5.95 10.60
N ILE A 189 16.11 -6.00 9.36
CA ILE A 189 15.86 -4.95 8.37
C ILE A 189 14.75 -5.46 7.45
N TYR A 190 13.62 -4.76 7.48
CA TYR A 190 12.40 -5.10 6.75
C TYR A 190 12.15 -4.07 5.65
N ILE A 191 12.27 -4.46 4.40
CA ILE A 191 11.99 -3.58 3.27
C ILE A 191 10.56 -3.80 2.81
N SER A 192 9.77 -2.73 2.76
CA SER A 192 8.43 -2.75 2.20
C SER A 192 8.08 -1.38 1.59
N HIS A 193 7.17 -1.39 0.63
CA HIS A 193 6.48 -0.21 0.13
C HIS A 193 5.05 -0.07 0.71
N ASP A 194 4.64 -0.99 1.58
CA ASP A 194 3.32 -1.03 2.24
C ASP A 194 3.45 -0.51 3.68
N MET A 195 2.89 0.68 3.93
CA MET A 195 2.95 1.31 5.25
C MET A 195 2.19 0.49 6.30
N SER A 196 1.15 -0.25 5.93
CA SER A 196 0.38 -1.07 6.87
C SER A 196 1.19 -2.24 7.45
N GLU A 197 2.10 -2.83 6.66
CA GLU A 197 3.05 -3.82 7.15
C GLU A 197 4.04 -3.20 8.13
N ILE A 198 4.54 -2.01 7.80
CA ILE A 198 5.52 -1.27 8.63
C ILE A 198 4.89 -0.87 9.96
N GLU A 199 3.67 -0.33 9.94
CA GLU A 199 2.93 0.06 11.14
C GLU A 199 2.70 -1.10 12.10
N ARG A 200 2.60 -2.33 11.59
CA ARG A 200 2.46 -3.55 12.40
C ARG A 200 3.77 -4.05 12.98
N LEU A 201 4.84 -4.03 12.20
CA LEU A 201 6.07 -4.75 12.51
C LEU A 201 7.21 -3.86 13.01
N ALA A 202 7.32 -2.61 12.52
CA ALA A 202 8.53 -1.84 12.70
C ALA A 202 8.55 -1.01 14.00
N ASP A 203 9.72 -0.95 14.65
CA ASP A 203 10.02 -0.05 15.76
C ASP A 203 10.70 1.22 15.24
N HIS A 204 11.55 1.06 14.21
CA HIS A 204 12.31 2.13 13.58
C HIS A 204 12.05 2.17 12.09
N LEU A 205 12.21 3.34 11.50
CA LEU A 205 12.03 3.57 10.08
C LEU A 205 13.26 4.26 9.49
N VAL A 206 13.68 3.82 8.31
CA VAL A 206 14.59 4.52 7.39
C VAL A 206 13.77 4.94 6.19
N LEU A 207 13.50 6.22 6.07
CA LEU A 207 12.73 6.79 4.96
C LEU A 207 13.66 7.18 3.83
N MET A 208 13.40 6.65 2.64
CA MET A 208 14.21 6.87 1.45
C MET A 208 13.47 7.62 0.37
N GLN A 209 14.19 8.50 -0.33
CA GLN A 209 13.70 9.18 -1.51
C GLN A 209 14.85 9.45 -2.49
N HIS A 210 14.68 9.09 -3.76
CA HIS A 210 15.67 9.37 -4.83
C HIS A 210 17.13 9.00 -4.49
N GLY A 211 17.35 7.84 -3.87
CA GLY A 211 18.71 7.38 -3.51
C GLY A 211 19.24 7.92 -2.19
N HIS A 212 18.50 8.78 -1.50
CA HIS A 212 18.90 9.41 -0.24
C HIS A 212 18.03 8.94 0.92
N VAL A 213 18.59 8.92 2.13
CA VAL A 213 17.85 8.80 3.38
C VAL A 213 17.38 10.19 3.79
N VAL A 214 16.06 10.40 3.83
CA VAL A 214 15.44 11.67 4.23
C VAL A 214 15.06 11.70 5.70
N GLY A 215 15.02 10.54 6.36
CA GLY A 215 14.80 10.40 7.79
C GLY A 215 15.16 9.00 8.29
N ALA A 216 15.70 8.89 9.50
CA ALA A 216 15.96 7.62 10.17
C ALA A 216 15.78 7.77 11.68
N GLY A 217 14.97 6.91 12.30
CA GLY A 217 14.66 6.98 13.73
C GLY A 217 13.46 6.13 14.13
N PRO A 218 12.93 6.33 15.36
CA PRO A 218 11.69 5.68 15.80
C PRO A 218 10.53 5.94 14.82
N LEU A 219 9.73 4.92 14.56
CA LEU A 219 8.61 5.01 13.59
C LEU A 219 7.65 6.16 13.94
N GLN A 220 7.26 6.26 15.21
CA GLN A 220 6.35 7.28 15.70
C GLN A 220 6.87 8.71 15.46
N ASP A 221 8.17 8.94 15.66
CA ASP A 221 8.77 10.26 15.48
C ASP A 221 8.73 10.68 14.00
N LEU A 222 9.07 9.76 13.09
CA LEU A 222 9.05 10.04 11.66
C LEU A 222 7.63 10.16 11.09
N GLN A 223 6.66 9.39 11.62
CA GLN A 223 5.27 9.52 11.23
C GLN A 223 4.64 10.84 11.68
N SER A 224 5.08 11.37 12.84
CA SER A 224 4.56 12.62 13.40
C SER A 224 5.31 13.87 12.93
N ASP A 225 6.39 13.75 12.17
CA ASP A 225 7.16 14.90 11.67
C ASP A 225 6.49 15.56 10.45
N PRO A 226 5.95 16.80 10.60
CA PRO A 226 5.26 17.48 9.51
C PRO A 226 6.18 17.85 8.34
N SER A 227 7.50 17.85 8.54
CA SER A 227 8.49 18.17 7.49
C SER A 227 8.74 17.00 6.55
N LEU A 228 8.37 15.78 6.95
CA LEU A 228 8.56 14.58 6.15
C LEU A 228 7.38 14.28 5.23
N PRO A 229 7.63 13.66 4.07
CA PRO A 229 6.59 13.34 3.10
C PRO A 229 5.43 12.50 3.66
N LEU A 230 5.68 11.73 4.72
CA LEU A 230 4.68 10.87 5.37
C LEU A 230 3.50 11.66 5.93
N ALA A 231 3.75 12.81 6.55
CA ALA A 231 2.69 13.65 7.14
C ALA A 231 1.76 14.26 6.07
N GLY A 232 2.29 14.53 4.88
CA GLY A 232 1.53 15.05 3.74
C GLY A 232 0.69 13.99 3.01
N ALA A 233 0.95 12.71 3.22
CA ALA A 233 0.22 11.63 2.58
C ALA A 233 -1.27 11.65 2.97
N ARG A 234 -2.17 11.23 2.04
CA ARG A 234 -3.62 11.20 2.31
C ARG A 234 -3.95 10.27 3.49
N GLU A 235 -3.20 9.19 3.63
CA GLU A 235 -3.37 8.17 4.66
C GLU A 235 -2.43 8.38 5.86
N ALA A 236 -1.91 9.61 6.04
CA ALA A 236 -1.04 9.94 7.15
C ALA A 236 -1.64 9.51 8.49
N ALA A 237 -0.86 8.76 9.24
CA ALA A 237 -1.27 8.24 10.55
C ALA A 237 -0.06 8.19 11.48
N VAL A 238 -0.31 8.17 12.77
CA VAL A 238 0.73 7.98 13.80
C VAL A 238 0.42 6.70 14.58
N CYS A 239 1.44 5.87 14.77
CA CYS A 239 1.36 4.70 15.61
C CYS A 239 1.79 5.05 17.04
N LEU A 240 0.94 4.74 18.03
CA LEU A 240 1.23 4.94 19.44
C LEU A 240 1.32 3.62 20.18
N ASN A 241 2.19 3.54 21.16
CA ASN A 241 2.20 2.46 22.13
C ASN A 241 1.25 2.81 23.27
N ALA A 242 0.37 1.87 23.62
CA ALA A 242 -0.60 2.01 24.69
C ALA A 242 -0.54 0.82 25.65
N THR A 243 -1.07 1.00 26.86
CA THR A 243 -1.21 -0.08 27.85
C THR A 243 -2.69 -0.20 28.22
N VAL A 244 -3.21 -1.43 28.22
CA VAL A 244 -4.59 -1.71 28.64
C VAL A 244 -4.77 -1.41 30.12
N GLU A 245 -5.70 -0.51 30.46
CA GLU A 245 -6.05 -0.22 31.86
C GLU A 245 -7.29 -1.01 32.30
N THR A 246 -8.38 -0.93 31.56
CA THR A 246 -9.64 -1.60 31.89
C THR A 246 -10.39 -2.00 30.62
N HIS A 247 -11.35 -2.92 30.78
CA HIS A 247 -12.35 -3.25 29.77
C HIS A 247 -13.76 -3.05 30.34
N ASP A 248 -14.55 -2.23 29.68
CA ASP A 248 -15.96 -2.05 30.00
C ASP A 248 -16.77 -3.07 29.18
N ALA A 249 -17.23 -4.13 29.86
CA ALA A 249 -17.96 -5.21 29.22
C ALA A 249 -19.36 -4.79 28.77
N ALA A 250 -19.96 -3.75 29.39
CA ALA A 250 -21.29 -3.29 29.02
C ALA A 250 -21.32 -2.56 27.67
N TYR A 251 -20.22 -1.90 27.32
CA TYR A 251 -20.08 -1.15 26.07
C TYR A 251 -19.06 -1.75 25.10
N GLY A 252 -18.34 -2.81 25.49
CA GLY A 252 -17.30 -3.42 24.65
C GLY A 252 -16.11 -2.46 24.40
N LEU A 253 -15.75 -1.64 25.40
CA LEU A 253 -14.73 -0.60 25.27
C LEU A 253 -13.50 -0.93 26.10
N LEU A 254 -12.32 -0.88 25.49
CA LEU A 254 -11.03 -0.87 26.17
C LEU A 254 -10.66 0.57 26.53
N THR A 255 -10.23 0.79 27.78
CA THR A 255 -9.52 1.99 28.18
C THR A 255 -8.01 1.74 28.03
N LEU A 256 -7.38 2.51 27.18
CA LEU A 256 -5.97 2.39 26.84
C LEU A 256 -5.22 3.64 27.31
N ARG A 257 -4.20 3.45 28.13
CA ARG A 257 -3.31 4.53 28.56
C ARG A 257 -2.23 4.75 27.50
N VAL A 258 -2.17 5.97 26.99
CA VAL A 258 -1.08 6.50 26.16
C VAL A 258 -0.31 7.56 26.94
N ASP A 259 0.87 7.92 26.47
CA ASP A 259 1.61 9.02 27.07
C ASP A 259 0.83 10.35 26.88
N GLY A 260 0.51 11.01 27.97
CA GLY A 260 -0.29 12.24 28.01
C GLY A 260 -1.81 12.05 28.05
N GLY A 261 -2.36 10.80 28.11
CA GLY A 261 -3.81 10.66 28.18
C GLY A 261 -4.34 9.22 28.15
N ARG A 262 -5.65 9.13 27.98
CA ARG A 262 -6.37 7.86 27.82
C ARG A 262 -7.22 7.90 26.56
N LEU A 263 -7.37 6.72 25.94
CA LEU A 263 -8.22 6.52 24.77
C LEU A 263 -9.17 5.34 25.01
N LEU A 264 -10.41 5.52 24.61
CA LEU A 264 -11.45 4.48 24.61
C LEU A 264 -11.54 3.89 23.20
N VAL A 265 -11.44 2.57 23.09
CA VAL A 265 -11.42 1.88 21.79
C VAL A 265 -12.35 0.68 21.85
N PRO A 266 -13.31 0.54 20.92
CA PRO A 266 -14.12 -0.66 20.80
C PRO A 266 -13.23 -1.86 20.46
N ALA A 267 -13.21 -2.86 21.33
CA ALA A 267 -12.42 -4.07 21.12
C ALA A 267 -12.85 -5.20 22.06
N PRO A 268 -12.54 -6.47 21.72
CA PRO A 268 -12.68 -7.59 22.63
C PRO A 268 -11.87 -7.41 23.92
N PRO A 269 -12.21 -8.15 25.00
CA PRO A 269 -11.47 -8.11 26.23
C PRO A 269 -9.99 -8.46 26.05
N VAL A 270 -9.11 -7.60 26.54
CA VAL A 270 -7.66 -7.81 26.57
C VAL A 270 -7.17 -7.68 28.01
N ALA A 271 -6.21 -8.49 28.39
CA ALA A 271 -5.68 -8.49 29.76
C ALA A 271 -5.10 -7.12 30.15
N THR A 272 -5.44 -6.66 31.37
CA THR A 272 -4.90 -5.42 31.94
C THR A 272 -3.38 -5.48 32.02
N GLY A 273 -2.72 -4.37 31.69
CA GLY A 273 -1.28 -4.26 31.64
C GLY A 273 -0.65 -4.70 30.32
N LYS A 274 -1.42 -5.34 29.42
CA LYS A 274 -0.92 -5.73 28.09
C LYS A 274 -0.62 -4.49 27.25
N ARG A 275 0.51 -4.51 26.54
CA ARG A 275 0.87 -3.46 25.59
C ARG A 275 0.11 -3.68 24.27
N GLN A 276 -0.40 -2.62 23.72
CA GLN A 276 -1.09 -2.59 22.43
C GLN A 276 -0.53 -1.46 21.57
N ARG A 277 -0.47 -1.66 20.27
CA ARG A 277 -0.12 -0.62 19.31
C ARG A 277 -1.40 -0.07 18.69
N LEU A 278 -1.52 1.26 18.67
CA LEU A 278 -2.66 1.99 18.12
C LEU A 278 -2.24 2.69 16.85
N ARG A 279 -3.14 2.75 15.89
CA ARG A 279 -3.02 3.60 14.70
C ARG A 279 -4.09 4.69 14.75
N ILE A 280 -3.68 5.93 14.62
CA ILE A 280 -4.57 7.09 14.60
C ILE A 280 -4.30 7.86 13.31
N ALA A 281 -5.29 7.88 12.40
CA ALA A 281 -5.16 8.62 11.16
C ALA A 281 -5.29 10.13 11.42
N ALA A 282 -4.50 10.93 10.73
CA ALA A 282 -4.55 12.40 10.88
C ALA A 282 -5.93 12.99 10.52
N SER A 283 -6.68 12.33 9.62
CA SER A 283 -8.07 12.68 9.28
C SER A 283 -9.08 12.42 10.39
N ASP A 284 -8.75 11.52 11.32
CA ASP A 284 -9.63 11.15 12.43
C ASP A 284 -9.38 11.99 13.70
N VAL A 285 -8.47 12.95 13.61
CA VAL A 285 -8.16 13.88 14.70
C VAL A 285 -8.69 15.27 14.35
N SER A 286 -9.63 15.77 15.15
CA SER A 286 -10.11 17.15 15.11
C SER A 286 -9.68 17.94 16.34
N ILE A 287 -9.76 19.27 16.26
CA ILE A 287 -9.28 20.18 17.30
C ILE A 287 -10.45 20.98 17.85
N ALA A 288 -10.56 21.06 19.18
CA ALA A 288 -11.49 21.94 19.86
C ALA A 288 -10.76 22.84 20.87
N ARG A 289 -11.17 24.10 20.99
CA ARG A 289 -10.57 25.04 21.96
C ARG A 289 -10.98 24.73 23.40
N THR A 290 -12.18 24.19 23.58
CA THR A 290 -12.73 23.84 24.88
C THR A 290 -13.09 22.37 24.92
N ALA A 291 -13.19 21.78 26.11
CA ALA A 291 -13.67 20.41 26.26
C ALA A 291 -15.07 20.28 25.62
N PRO A 292 -15.26 19.34 24.69
CA PRO A 292 -16.54 19.18 24.01
C PRO A 292 -17.62 18.71 24.99
N VAL A 293 -18.79 19.34 24.87
CA VAL A 293 -19.99 18.97 25.65
C VAL A 293 -20.97 18.32 24.68
N ALA A 294 -21.60 17.20 25.09
CA ALA A 294 -22.60 16.48 24.31
C ALA A 294 -22.08 16.05 22.91
N SER A 295 -20.89 15.46 22.85
CA SER A 295 -20.26 14.94 21.65
C SER A 295 -20.35 13.41 21.60
N SER A 296 -20.55 12.85 20.41
CA SER A 296 -20.41 11.40 20.18
C SER A 296 -18.96 10.94 20.13
N ILE A 297 -17.98 11.86 20.09
CA ILE A 297 -16.55 11.57 20.16
C ILE A 297 -16.15 11.49 21.63
N LEU A 298 -15.91 10.28 22.12
CA LEU A 298 -15.57 10.02 23.51
C LEU A 298 -14.12 10.40 23.84
N ASN A 299 -13.24 10.32 22.85
CA ASN A 299 -11.81 10.60 23.02
C ASN A 299 -11.53 12.10 22.83
N ALA A 300 -11.63 12.86 23.88
CA ALA A 300 -11.24 14.27 23.92
C ALA A 300 -10.09 14.45 24.93
N VAL A 301 -8.88 14.48 24.43
CA VAL A 301 -7.67 14.51 25.26
C VAL A 301 -7.08 15.91 25.24
N PRO A 302 -6.74 16.50 26.40
CA PRO A 302 -6.00 17.75 26.44
C PRO A 302 -4.70 17.62 25.67
N ALA A 303 -4.36 18.65 24.88
CA ALA A 303 -3.15 18.64 24.06
C ALA A 303 -2.65 20.09 23.83
N ARG A 304 -1.42 20.20 23.30
CA ARG A 304 -0.85 21.44 22.83
C ARG A 304 -0.50 21.34 21.35
N ILE A 305 -0.69 22.44 20.62
CA ILE A 305 -0.18 22.58 19.26
C ILE A 305 1.34 22.79 19.35
N VAL A 306 2.09 21.90 18.69
CA VAL A 306 3.56 21.99 18.63
C VAL A 306 3.99 22.80 17.41
N SER A 307 3.41 22.50 16.25
CA SER A 307 3.67 23.18 14.99
C SER A 307 2.53 22.95 14.01
N ASN A 308 2.50 23.72 12.95
CA ASN A 308 1.58 23.55 11.85
C ASN A 308 2.32 23.63 10.50
N SER A 309 1.78 23.00 9.48
CA SER A 309 2.32 23.03 8.13
C SER A 309 1.17 23.09 7.12
N PRO A 310 1.15 24.07 6.20
CA PRO A 310 0.14 24.14 5.14
C PRO A 310 0.26 22.92 4.22
N LEU A 311 -0.88 22.32 3.88
CA LEU A 311 -0.97 21.25 2.90
C LEU A 311 -1.80 21.72 1.70
N GLY A 312 -1.11 22.16 0.64
CA GLY A 312 -1.76 22.82 -0.49
C GLY A 312 -2.49 24.12 -0.10
N HIS A 313 -3.61 24.39 -0.74
CA HIS A 313 -4.36 25.64 -0.50
C HIS A 313 -5.49 25.52 0.55
N GLY A 314 -5.95 24.30 0.83
CA GLY A 314 -7.20 24.08 1.60
C GLY A 314 -7.02 23.41 2.95
N GLU A 315 -5.88 22.81 3.24
CA GLU A 315 -5.65 22.02 4.43
C GLU A 315 -4.42 22.46 5.22
N VAL A 316 -4.39 22.08 6.50
CA VAL A 316 -3.27 22.29 7.42
C VAL A 316 -3.04 20.98 8.16
N ILE A 317 -1.80 20.52 8.20
CA ILE A 317 -1.34 19.48 9.10
C ILE A 317 -0.87 20.14 10.38
N VAL A 318 -1.42 19.71 11.50
CA VAL A 318 -1.10 20.22 12.82
C VAL A 318 -0.46 19.10 13.65
N LEU A 319 0.73 19.35 14.14
CA LEU A 319 1.39 18.46 15.10
C LEU A 319 0.90 18.81 16.51
N LEU A 320 0.31 17.83 17.16
CA LEU A 320 -0.20 17.92 18.53
C LEU A 320 0.68 17.09 19.47
N ALA A 321 0.88 17.57 20.68
CA ALA A 321 1.44 16.79 21.79
C ALA A 321 0.36 16.63 22.86
N LEU A 322 0.05 15.39 23.21
CA LEU A 322 -0.96 15.05 24.21
C LEU A 322 -0.55 15.48 25.61
N GLY A 323 -1.53 15.64 26.50
CA GLY A 323 -1.34 16.12 27.85
C GLY A 323 -1.51 17.64 27.98
N ALA A 324 -1.99 18.09 29.12
CA ALA A 324 -2.20 19.50 29.41
C ALA A 324 -0.88 20.33 29.39
N ASP A 325 0.23 19.67 29.65
CA ASP A 325 1.59 20.20 29.54
C ASP A 325 2.19 20.11 28.14
N GLY A 326 1.60 19.26 27.26
CA GLY A 326 2.10 19.02 25.92
C GLY A 326 3.40 18.23 25.87
N CYS A 327 3.65 17.37 26.87
CA CYS A 327 4.83 16.53 26.96
C CYS A 327 4.57 15.07 26.56
N GLY A 328 3.31 14.69 26.26
CA GLY A 328 2.90 13.34 25.92
C GLY A 328 3.12 12.96 24.46
N ALA A 329 2.46 11.88 24.05
CA ALA A 329 2.56 11.33 22.71
C ALA A 329 2.18 12.35 21.63
N ARG A 330 2.86 12.27 20.50
CA ARG A 330 2.61 13.16 19.35
C ARG A 330 1.56 12.57 18.44
N LEU A 331 0.65 13.41 17.93
CA LEU A 331 -0.36 13.10 16.94
C LEU A 331 -0.34 14.11 15.81
N LEU A 332 -0.81 13.69 14.65
CA LEU A 332 -1.14 14.60 13.56
C LEU A 332 -2.65 14.83 13.50
N ALA A 333 -3.06 16.07 13.28
CA ALA A 333 -4.42 16.42 12.90
C ALA A 333 -4.41 17.04 11.50
N ARG A 334 -5.27 16.57 10.61
CA ARG A 334 -5.51 17.18 9.31
C ARG A 334 -6.82 17.94 9.37
N ILE A 335 -6.75 19.26 9.28
CA ILE A 335 -7.90 20.13 9.33
C ILE A 335 -7.94 21.07 8.13
N THR A 336 -9.13 21.65 7.84
CA THR A 336 -9.21 22.64 6.79
C THR A 336 -8.53 23.95 7.20
N ARG A 337 -7.98 24.67 6.24
CA ARG A 337 -7.43 26.02 6.48
C ARG A 337 -8.47 26.94 7.11
N ARG A 338 -9.74 26.83 6.66
CA ARG A 338 -10.84 27.61 7.23
C ARG A 338 -11.05 27.32 8.72
N SER A 339 -10.97 26.04 9.13
CA SER A 339 -11.09 25.68 10.55
C SER A 339 -9.95 26.23 11.38
N TRP A 340 -8.72 26.21 10.85
CA TRP A 340 -7.56 26.81 11.48
C TRP A 340 -7.77 28.31 11.74
N ASP A 341 -8.20 29.05 10.71
CA ASP A 341 -8.41 30.50 10.79
C ASP A 341 -9.62 30.85 11.68
N GLN A 342 -10.75 30.12 11.58
CA GLN A 342 -11.94 30.37 12.41
C GLN A 342 -11.74 30.08 13.90
N LEU A 343 -10.92 29.09 14.21
CA LEU A 343 -10.57 28.77 15.60
C LEU A 343 -9.41 29.64 16.10
N GLU A 344 -8.87 30.54 15.27
CA GLU A 344 -7.74 31.42 15.59
C GLU A 344 -6.59 30.63 16.24
N LEU A 345 -6.27 29.45 15.67
CA LEU A 345 -5.25 28.54 16.23
C LEU A 345 -3.85 29.10 16.00
N ALA A 346 -2.99 28.89 17.00
CA ALA A 346 -1.58 29.26 16.95
C ALA A 346 -0.72 28.16 17.59
N ASP A 347 0.58 28.16 17.28
CA ASP A 347 1.54 27.29 17.94
C ASP A 347 1.56 27.55 19.45
N ALA A 348 1.78 26.51 20.22
CA ALA A 348 1.73 26.47 21.68
C ALA A 348 0.33 26.63 22.31
N ASP A 349 -0.75 26.78 21.53
CA ASP A 349 -2.11 26.81 22.07
C ASP A 349 -2.45 25.54 22.83
N ARG A 350 -3.19 25.70 23.93
CA ARG A 350 -3.83 24.60 24.65
C ARG A 350 -5.18 24.32 24.01
N ILE A 351 -5.40 23.07 23.65
CA ILE A 351 -6.58 22.61 22.93
C ILE A 351 -7.02 21.23 23.43
N PHE A 352 -8.10 20.73 22.89
CA PHE A 352 -8.50 19.34 23.02
C PHE A 352 -8.36 18.64 21.67
N ALA A 353 -7.59 17.56 21.63
CA ALA A 353 -7.55 16.66 20.51
C ALA A 353 -8.76 15.71 20.59
N GLN A 354 -9.68 15.81 19.64
CA GLN A 354 -10.83 14.91 19.52
C GLN A 354 -10.46 13.80 18.53
N VAL A 355 -10.32 12.58 19.02
CA VAL A 355 -9.96 11.42 18.21
C VAL A 355 -11.18 10.56 17.94
N LYS A 356 -11.70 10.61 16.70
CA LYS A 356 -12.91 9.90 16.28
C LYS A 356 -12.64 8.42 16.02
N GLY A 357 -11.55 8.09 15.33
CA GLY A 357 -11.17 6.72 14.96
C GLY A 357 -9.83 6.34 15.56
N VAL A 358 -9.78 5.21 16.23
CA VAL A 358 -8.56 4.57 16.72
C VAL A 358 -8.62 3.11 16.31
N SER A 359 -7.62 2.66 15.56
CA SER A 359 -7.49 1.26 15.17
C SER A 359 -6.48 0.56 16.07
N LEU A 360 -6.86 -0.56 16.67
CA LEU A 360 -5.91 -1.48 17.27
C LEU A 360 -5.13 -2.18 16.16
N ILE A 361 -3.83 -2.13 16.24
CA ILE A 361 -2.97 -2.99 15.43
C ILE A 361 -2.89 -4.32 16.20
N ALA A 362 -3.43 -5.40 15.59
CA ALA A 362 -3.49 -6.73 16.22
C ALA A 362 -2.10 -7.14 16.75
N GLY A 363 -2.05 -7.55 18.00
CA GLY A 363 -0.83 -8.09 18.63
C GLY A 363 -0.76 -9.61 18.45
N PRO A 364 0.42 -10.22 18.68
CA PRO A 364 0.68 -11.64 18.42
C PRO A 364 -0.25 -12.64 19.12
N ASP A 365 -0.94 -12.25 20.19
CA ASP A 365 -1.79 -13.16 20.98
C ASP A 365 -3.25 -13.24 20.51
N GLU A 366 -3.70 -12.37 19.59
CA GLU A 366 -5.08 -12.43 19.09
C GLU A 366 -5.26 -13.46 17.98
N ALA A 367 -4.18 -13.89 17.33
CA ALA A 367 -4.21 -14.89 16.28
C ALA A 367 -4.53 -16.31 16.79
N ASP A 368 -4.18 -16.63 18.03
CA ASP A 368 -4.47 -17.96 18.62
C ASP A 368 -5.95 -18.10 19.03
N ASN A 369 -6.64 -16.99 19.33
CA ASN A 369 -8.09 -17.03 19.64
C ASN A 369 -8.98 -17.11 18.37
N GLN A 370 -8.49 -16.68 17.20
CA GLN A 370 -9.26 -16.80 15.95
C GLN A 370 -9.06 -18.17 15.26
N ALA A 371 -7.93 -18.82 15.48
CA ALA A 371 -7.69 -20.17 14.94
C ALA A 371 -8.44 -21.28 15.71
N GLY A 372 -8.95 -20.99 16.92
CA GLY A 372 -9.72 -21.93 17.75
C GLY A 372 -11.25 -21.81 17.62
N SER A 373 -11.76 -20.83 16.89
CA SER A 373 -13.21 -20.67 16.66
C SER A 373 -13.64 -21.50 15.44
N GLY A 374 -13.49 -22.82 15.53
CA GLY A 374 -14.23 -23.75 14.70
C GLY A 374 -15.72 -23.48 14.87
N MET A 375 -16.38 -23.28 13.74
CA MET A 375 -17.81 -23.10 13.58
C MET A 375 -18.58 -24.11 14.43
N ILE A 376 -19.07 -23.69 15.61
CA ILE A 376 -20.05 -24.46 16.37
C ILE A 376 -21.37 -24.25 15.65
N VAL A 377 -21.78 -25.25 14.89
CA VAL A 377 -23.15 -25.40 14.42
C VAL A 377 -23.99 -25.69 15.66
N LEU A 378 -24.69 -24.70 16.19
CA LEU A 378 -25.73 -24.90 17.19
C LEU A 378 -26.95 -25.45 16.47
N GLU A 379 -27.23 -26.73 16.65
CA GLU A 379 -28.57 -27.28 16.42
C GLU A 379 -29.58 -26.60 17.36
N PRO A 380 -30.78 -26.24 16.90
CA PRO A 380 -31.78 -25.60 17.76
C PRO A 380 -32.35 -26.63 18.75
N SER A 381 -32.02 -26.50 20.02
CA SER A 381 -32.70 -27.21 21.08
C SER A 381 -34.09 -26.62 21.29
N SER A 382 -35.11 -27.46 21.17
CA SER A 382 -36.47 -27.23 21.54
C SER A 382 -36.58 -27.12 23.07
N ASP A 383 -36.53 -25.91 23.61
CA ASP A 383 -37.16 -25.54 24.89
C ASP A 383 -36.82 -24.07 25.18
N SER A 384 -37.75 -23.20 24.88
CA SER A 384 -37.76 -21.82 25.36
C SER A 384 -39.10 -21.45 25.93
N PRO A 385 -39.15 -20.90 27.14
CA PRO A 385 -40.43 -20.45 27.74
C PRO A 385 -40.89 -19.13 27.10
N LEU A 386 -42.19 -19.06 26.90
CA LEU A 386 -42.99 -17.96 26.40
C LEU A 386 -42.72 -16.66 27.15
N ILE A 387 -42.43 -15.58 26.44
CA ILE A 387 -42.46 -14.20 26.93
C ILE A 387 -43.76 -13.56 26.46
N PRO A 388 -44.49 -12.82 27.33
CA PRO A 388 -45.83 -12.33 27.03
C PRO A 388 -45.86 -11.09 26.12
N ASP A 389 -46.99 -11.00 25.40
CA ASP A 389 -47.46 -9.99 24.47
C ASP A 389 -47.10 -8.53 24.83
N LEU A 390 -46.48 -7.85 23.88
CA LEU A 390 -46.52 -6.40 23.75
C LEU A 390 -47.30 -6.02 22.48
N ALA A 391 -48.32 -5.18 22.66
CA ALA A 391 -49.33 -4.77 21.72
C ALA A 391 -48.76 -4.14 20.41
N PRO A 392 -49.47 -4.25 19.28
CA PRO A 392 -48.99 -3.78 17.98
C PRO A 392 -49.16 -2.26 17.81
N TYR A 393 -48.13 -1.62 17.31
CA TYR A 393 -48.20 -0.25 16.78
C TYR A 393 -48.93 -0.24 15.42
N PRO A 394 -49.73 0.80 15.12
CA PRO A 394 -50.62 0.81 13.98
C PRO A 394 -49.87 0.94 12.63
N ALA A 395 -50.30 0.12 11.69
CA ALA A 395 -49.90 0.18 10.29
C ALA A 395 -50.29 1.52 9.65
N LYS A 396 -49.36 2.21 9.05
CA LYS A 396 -49.64 3.28 8.07
C LYS A 396 -49.28 2.83 6.67
N THR A 397 -50.34 2.69 5.89
CA THR A 397 -50.53 2.94 4.45
C THR A 397 -49.46 2.45 3.46
N SER A 398 -49.88 1.42 2.73
CA SER A 398 -49.68 1.12 1.32
C SER A 398 -48.52 1.83 0.58
N CYS A 399 -47.46 1.07 0.29
CA CYS A 399 -46.63 1.30 -0.90
C CYS A 399 -47.26 0.58 -2.11
N PRO A 400 -47.36 1.20 -3.27
CA PRO A 400 -47.81 0.53 -4.48
C PRO A 400 -46.74 -0.43 -5.01
N GLU A 401 -47.21 -1.58 -5.49
CA GLU A 401 -46.45 -2.56 -6.24
C GLU A 401 -45.71 -1.87 -7.39
N HIS A 402 -44.40 -1.93 -7.39
CA HIS A 402 -43.59 -1.62 -8.59
C HIS A 402 -43.26 -2.91 -9.31
N SER A 403 -44.14 -3.18 -10.30
CA SER A 403 -43.87 -4.03 -11.45
C SER A 403 -42.44 -3.78 -11.98
N GLY A 404 -41.74 -4.87 -12.30
CA GLY A 404 -40.42 -4.86 -12.96
C GLY A 404 -40.42 -3.92 -14.16
N LYS A 405 -39.72 -2.81 -14.01
CA LYS A 405 -39.28 -1.98 -15.13
C LYS A 405 -37.79 -2.14 -15.27
N SER A 406 -37.42 -2.78 -16.36
CA SER A 406 -36.15 -2.62 -17.05
C SER A 406 -35.55 -1.24 -16.72
N LEU A 407 -34.39 -1.20 -16.10
CA LEU A 407 -33.59 0.02 -15.93
C LEU A 407 -33.37 0.64 -17.30
N THR A 408 -34.15 1.64 -17.61
CA THR A 408 -34.07 2.41 -18.84
C THR A 408 -32.71 3.11 -18.90
N ARG A 409 -32.09 3.06 -20.04
CA ARG A 409 -30.81 3.66 -20.49
C ARG A 409 -30.55 5.12 -20.05
N SER A 410 -31.53 5.79 -19.42
CA SER A 410 -31.48 7.23 -19.14
C SER A 410 -30.93 7.63 -17.77
N ALA A 411 -30.63 6.69 -16.85
CA ALA A 411 -30.23 7.02 -15.47
C ALA A 411 -28.71 6.92 -15.22
N MET A 412 -27.90 6.61 -16.25
CA MET A 412 -26.44 6.46 -16.13
C MET A 412 -25.65 7.54 -16.87
N THR A 413 -26.24 8.66 -17.23
CA THR A 413 -25.47 9.83 -17.68
C THR A 413 -24.91 10.50 -16.44
N ALA A 414 -23.65 10.19 -16.09
CA ALA A 414 -22.91 10.95 -15.13
C ALA A 414 -22.95 12.44 -15.52
N ASN A 415 -23.24 13.31 -14.56
CA ASN A 415 -23.16 14.75 -14.74
C ASN A 415 -21.71 15.12 -15.06
N PHE A 416 -21.41 15.43 -16.30
CA PHE A 416 -20.07 15.80 -16.78
C PHE A 416 -19.51 17.09 -16.13
N HIS A 417 -20.30 17.81 -15.34
CA HIS A 417 -19.88 19.05 -14.69
C HIS A 417 -18.84 18.88 -13.57
N ASP A 418 -18.72 17.67 -12.99
CA ASP A 418 -17.76 17.38 -11.90
C ASP A 418 -16.51 16.62 -12.38
N ILE A 419 -16.33 16.45 -13.70
CA ILE A 419 -15.20 15.73 -14.26
C ILE A 419 -13.95 16.63 -14.23
N ASN A 420 -12.92 16.19 -13.49
CA ASN A 420 -11.59 16.78 -13.53
C ASN A 420 -10.97 16.56 -14.93
N PRO A 421 -10.30 17.54 -15.59
CA PRO A 421 -9.67 17.36 -16.91
C PRO A 421 -8.59 16.26 -16.98
N ASN A 422 -8.19 15.68 -15.87
CA ASN A 422 -7.21 14.58 -15.79
C ASN A 422 -7.90 13.23 -15.57
N HIS A 423 -8.90 12.85 -16.34
CA HIS A 423 -9.86 11.85 -15.90
C HIS A 423 -9.62 10.43 -16.39
N LEU A 424 -9.96 9.52 -15.48
CA LEU A 424 -10.13 8.11 -15.69
C LEU A 424 -11.56 7.82 -16.17
N ALA A 425 -11.72 7.08 -17.28
CA ALA A 425 -12.98 6.53 -17.71
C ALA A 425 -12.87 5.03 -17.97
N ALA A 426 -13.95 4.31 -17.67
CA ALA A 426 -14.07 2.88 -17.91
C ALA A 426 -15.35 2.56 -18.67
N VAL A 427 -15.22 1.89 -19.82
CA VAL A 427 -16.35 1.38 -20.60
C VAL A 427 -16.83 0.09 -19.94
N LEU A 428 -18.02 0.12 -19.37
CA LEU A 428 -18.69 -1.06 -18.81
C LEU A 428 -19.28 -1.90 -19.94
N TYR A 429 -18.92 -3.20 -20.02
CA TYR A 429 -19.37 -4.07 -21.08
C TYR A 429 -19.81 -5.45 -20.61
N ARG A 430 -20.68 -6.10 -21.39
CA ARG A 430 -21.19 -7.45 -21.22
C ARG A 430 -20.55 -8.41 -22.22
N PRO A 431 -20.71 -9.74 -22.04
CA PRO A 431 -20.17 -10.72 -22.97
C PRO A 431 -20.65 -10.56 -24.43
N GLU A 432 -21.83 -9.99 -24.64
CA GLU A 432 -22.42 -9.71 -25.97
C GLU A 432 -21.88 -8.44 -26.64
N ASP A 433 -21.20 -7.56 -25.88
CA ASP A 433 -20.66 -6.30 -26.39
C ASP A 433 -19.25 -6.52 -26.98
N ASP A 434 -18.99 -6.03 -28.18
CA ASP A 434 -17.66 -6.03 -28.78
C ASP A 434 -16.88 -4.77 -28.39
N VAL A 435 -16.43 -4.73 -27.14
CA VAL A 435 -15.68 -3.59 -26.60
C VAL A 435 -14.30 -3.45 -27.23
N ASP A 436 -13.69 -4.55 -27.71
CA ASP A 436 -12.38 -4.52 -28.35
C ASP A 436 -12.47 -3.80 -29.71
N ALA A 437 -13.50 -4.05 -30.49
CA ALA A 437 -13.79 -3.31 -31.73
C ALA A 437 -14.07 -1.84 -31.43
N LEU A 438 -14.92 -1.54 -30.44
CA LEU A 438 -15.27 -0.17 -30.04
C LEU A 438 -14.03 0.65 -29.69
N LEU A 439 -13.15 0.15 -28.82
CA LEU A 439 -11.93 0.87 -28.42
C LEU A 439 -10.93 1.01 -29.57
N SER A 440 -10.81 -0.01 -30.41
CA SER A 440 -9.94 0.05 -31.60
C SER A 440 -10.45 1.08 -32.63
N GLU A 441 -11.74 1.12 -32.91
CA GLU A 441 -12.34 2.10 -33.81
C GLU A 441 -12.21 3.53 -33.28
N PHE A 442 -12.47 3.72 -32.01
CA PHE A 442 -12.30 5.00 -31.32
C PHE A 442 -10.84 5.49 -31.37
N ALA A 443 -9.87 4.63 -31.03
CA ALA A 443 -8.45 4.96 -31.12
C ALA A 443 -8.04 5.33 -32.55
N ASN A 444 -8.45 4.55 -33.53
CA ASN A 444 -8.16 4.82 -34.95
C ASN A 444 -8.80 6.13 -35.47
N ALA A 445 -9.96 6.51 -34.94
CA ALA A 445 -10.57 7.80 -35.27
C ALA A 445 -9.71 8.95 -34.73
N LEU A 446 -9.28 8.91 -33.49
CA LEU A 446 -8.43 9.93 -32.87
C LEU A 446 -7.06 10.05 -33.56
N LEU A 447 -6.45 8.93 -33.94
CA LEU A 447 -5.18 8.94 -34.69
C LEU A 447 -5.34 9.59 -36.08
N ARG A 448 -6.46 9.35 -36.76
CA ARG A 448 -6.78 10.03 -38.05
C ARG A 448 -7.00 11.52 -37.89
N ASP A 449 -7.55 11.95 -36.77
CA ASP A 449 -7.75 13.37 -36.42
C ASP A 449 -6.44 14.04 -35.94
N GLY A 450 -5.32 13.30 -35.91
CA GLY A 450 -4.00 13.81 -35.52
C GLY A 450 -3.74 13.91 -34.03
N GLU A 451 -4.61 13.33 -33.21
CA GLU A 451 -4.42 13.29 -31.77
C GLU A 451 -3.27 12.33 -31.40
N ARG A 452 -2.39 12.77 -30.49
CA ARG A 452 -1.28 11.96 -30.02
C ARG A 452 -1.73 11.08 -28.84
N ILE A 453 -2.31 9.95 -29.16
CA ILE A 453 -2.77 8.97 -28.17
C ILE A 453 -1.74 7.83 -28.02
N GLY A 454 -1.76 7.13 -26.88
CA GLY A 454 -0.84 6.03 -26.59
C GLY A 454 -1.48 4.95 -25.73
N GLY A 455 -0.69 3.94 -25.41
CA GLY A 455 -1.14 2.74 -24.73
C GLY A 455 -1.43 1.60 -25.68
N VAL A 456 -2.31 0.68 -25.32
CA VAL A 456 -2.55 -0.56 -26.06
C VAL A 456 -4.03 -0.86 -26.22
N VAL A 457 -4.42 -1.34 -27.41
CA VAL A 457 -5.76 -1.88 -27.70
C VAL A 457 -5.68 -3.33 -28.12
N GLN A 458 -6.59 -4.16 -27.64
CA GLN A 458 -6.62 -5.59 -27.96
C GLN A 458 -7.32 -5.85 -29.30
N ARG A 459 -6.79 -6.81 -30.04
CA ARG A 459 -7.39 -7.36 -31.24
C ARG A 459 -7.44 -8.89 -31.15
N ASN A 460 -8.63 -9.46 -31.30
CA ASN A 460 -8.84 -10.90 -31.32
C ASN A 460 -8.65 -11.45 -32.73
N LEU A 461 -7.74 -12.41 -32.90
CA LEU A 461 -7.51 -13.09 -34.17
C LEU A 461 -8.49 -14.23 -34.33
N LYS A 462 -9.01 -14.38 -35.57
CA LYS A 462 -9.89 -15.49 -35.95
C LYS A 462 -9.25 -16.28 -37.09
N ASP A 463 -9.45 -17.60 -37.12
CA ASP A 463 -9.04 -18.44 -38.22
C ASP A 463 -10.01 -18.28 -39.44
N ASP A 464 -9.67 -18.90 -40.56
CA ASP A 464 -10.50 -18.86 -41.80
C ASP A 464 -11.91 -19.44 -41.59
N ALA A 465 -12.16 -20.16 -40.52
CA ALA A 465 -13.47 -20.66 -40.12
C ALA A 465 -14.18 -19.76 -39.08
N GLY A 466 -13.63 -18.56 -38.77
CA GLY A 466 -14.20 -17.60 -37.83
C GLY A 466 -13.98 -17.92 -36.33
N ARG A 467 -13.20 -18.96 -36.02
CA ARG A 467 -12.93 -19.38 -34.62
C ARG A 467 -11.79 -18.56 -34.03
N PRO A 468 -11.81 -18.27 -32.70
CA PRO A 468 -10.72 -17.57 -32.05
C PRO A 468 -9.39 -18.33 -32.21
N ASN A 469 -8.37 -17.66 -32.77
CA ASN A 469 -7.05 -18.25 -33.06
C ASN A 469 -5.90 -17.54 -32.35
N GLY A 470 -6.16 -16.50 -31.56
CA GLY A 470 -5.16 -15.77 -30.79
C GLY A 470 -5.63 -14.40 -30.35
N MET A 471 -4.79 -13.77 -29.55
CA MET A 471 -4.98 -12.38 -29.09
C MET A 471 -3.67 -11.63 -29.29
N LEU A 472 -3.77 -10.42 -29.84
CA LEU A 472 -2.66 -9.47 -29.89
C LEU A 472 -3.11 -8.12 -29.33
N VAL A 473 -2.16 -7.31 -28.93
CA VAL A 473 -2.40 -5.89 -28.64
C VAL A 473 -1.61 -5.03 -29.64
N VAL A 474 -2.17 -3.88 -29.96
CA VAL A 474 -1.56 -2.90 -30.85
C VAL A 474 -1.07 -1.74 -30.00
N ASP A 475 0.21 -1.41 -30.10
CA ASP A 475 0.78 -0.20 -29.51
C ASP A 475 0.31 1.02 -30.31
N LEU A 476 -0.45 1.91 -29.69
CA LEU A 476 -1.06 3.07 -30.33
C LEU A 476 -0.07 4.17 -30.72
N LEU A 477 1.13 4.21 -30.11
CA LEU A 477 2.17 5.17 -30.49
C LEU A 477 2.94 4.74 -31.74
N THR A 478 3.24 3.44 -31.85
CA THR A 478 4.09 2.92 -32.91
C THR A 478 3.35 2.18 -34.01
N GLY A 479 2.12 1.73 -33.74
CA GLY A 479 1.35 0.82 -34.60
C GLY A 479 1.86 -0.62 -34.56
N GLY A 480 2.81 -0.95 -33.69
CA GLY A 480 3.38 -2.29 -33.56
C GLY A 480 2.37 -3.30 -32.99
N GLU A 481 2.35 -4.51 -33.55
CA GLU A 481 1.51 -5.61 -33.08
C GLU A 481 2.30 -6.53 -32.14
N ILE A 482 1.79 -6.76 -30.94
CA ILE A 482 2.41 -7.55 -29.88
C ILE A 482 1.51 -8.77 -29.61
N SER A 483 2.02 -9.98 -29.81
CA SER A 483 1.27 -11.20 -29.48
C SER A 483 1.26 -11.43 -27.98
N ILE A 484 0.07 -11.50 -27.37
CA ILE A 484 -0.11 -11.75 -25.93
C ILE A 484 -0.64 -13.15 -25.63
N CYS A 485 -0.63 -14.05 -26.62
CA CYS A 485 -1.18 -15.41 -26.51
C CYS A 485 -0.14 -16.44 -26.93
N GLN A 486 0.11 -17.43 -26.08
CA GLN A 486 0.95 -18.59 -26.42
C GLN A 486 0.18 -19.54 -27.35
N PRO A 487 0.78 -20.03 -28.46
CA PRO A 487 0.18 -21.07 -29.27
C PRO A 487 0.09 -22.37 -28.46
N LEU A 488 -1.12 -22.73 -28.07
CA LEU A 488 -1.38 -24.02 -27.43
C LEU A 488 -1.53 -25.09 -28.49
N GLY A 489 -0.90 -26.28 -28.28
CA GLY A 489 -0.97 -27.40 -29.21
C GLY A 489 -2.40 -27.90 -29.47
N ARG A 490 -2.59 -28.72 -30.53
CA ARG A 490 -3.90 -29.26 -30.96
C ARG A 490 -4.67 -29.86 -29.77
N GLY A 491 -5.82 -29.25 -29.42
CA GLY A 491 -6.75 -29.74 -28.38
C GLY A 491 -6.95 -28.80 -27.17
N ALA A 492 -6.30 -27.66 -27.09
CA ALA A 492 -6.50 -26.72 -25.99
C ALA A 492 -7.73 -25.81 -26.22
N THR A 493 -8.59 -25.70 -25.22
CA THR A 493 -9.83 -24.90 -25.27
C THR A 493 -9.69 -23.50 -24.69
N ALA A 494 -8.48 -23.08 -24.22
CA ALA A 494 -8.25 -21.76 -23.65
C ALA A 494 -6.86 -21.22 -24.03
N CYS A 495 -6.77 -19.92 -24.37
CA CYS A 495 -5.50 -19.22 -24.56
C CYS A 495 -4.77 -19.04 -23.23
N LYS A 496 -3.46 -19.34 -23.20
CA LYS A 496 -2.58 -18.99 -22.09
C LYS A 496 -1.85 -17.68 -22.44
N LEU A 497 -1.95 -16.68 -21.57
CA LEU A 497 -1.25 -15.42 -21.78
C LEU A 497 0.27 -15.64 -21.85
N ASP A 498 0.92 -14.94 -22.77
CA ASP A 498 2.38 -14.96 -22.93
C ASP A 498 3.01 -13.87 -22.04
N PRO A 499 3.84 -14.25 -21.05
CA PRO A 499 4.50 -13.27 -20.18
C PRO A 499 5.42 -12.30 -20.94
N ALA A 500 6.07 -12.74 -22.03
CA ALA A 500 6.96 -11.90 -22.80
C ALA A 500 6.18 -10.83 -23.59
N GLY A 501 5.08 -11.23 -24.25
CA GLY A 501 4.20 -10.28 -24.93
C GLY A 501 3.52 -9.31 -23.96
N LEU A 502 3.18 -9.77 -22.75
CA LEU A 502 2.60 -8.89 -21.73
C LEU A 502 3.63 -7.86 -21.23
N ALA A 503 4.89 -8.25 -21.06
CA ALA A 503 5.98 -7.33 -20.69
C ALA A 503 6.24 -6.28 -21.80
N GLU A 504 6.13 -6.66 -23.05
CA GLU A 504 6.25 -5.73 -24.19
C GLU A 504 5.06 -4.74 -24.23
N ALA A 505 3.84 -5.21 -23.97
CA ALA A 505 2.65 -4.37 -23.84
C ALA A 505 2.79 -3.37 -22.67
N SER A 506 3.37 -3.80 -21.54
CA SER A 506 3.71 -2.96 -20.39
C SER A 506 4.65 -1.82 -20.78
N LEU A 507 5.71 -2.11 -21.53
CA LEU A 507 6.65 -1.11 -22.03
C LEU A 507 5.98 -0.10 -22.98
N ALA A 508 5.00 -0.53 -23.78
CA ALA A 508 4.25 0.37 -24.69
C ALA A 508 3.41 1.38 -23.87
N VAL A 509 2.75 0.94 -22.80
CA VAL A 509 1.99 1.84 -21.91
C VAL A 509 2.92 2.81 -21.18
N SER A 510 4.02 2.32 -20.59
CA SER A 510 5.00 3.16 -19.88
C SER A 510 5.63 4.19 -20.81
N ARG A 511 5.90 3.85 -22.06
CA ARG A 511 6.36 4.79 -23.09
C ARG A 511 5.32 5.88 -23.37
N ALA A 512 4.06 5.52 -23.50
CA ALA A 512 2.96 6.47 -23.71
C ALA A 512 2.84 7.48 -22.57
N ILE A 513 3.04 7.03 -21.34
CA ILE A 513 3.08 7.88 -20.15
C ILE A 513 4.26 8.85 -20.22
N ALA A 514 5.47 8.33 -20.45
CA ALA A 514 6.71 9.11 -20.49
C ALA A 514 6.72 10.18 -21.60
N GLU A 515 6.10 9.87 -22.75
CA GLU A 515 5.99 10.80 -23.88
C GLU A 515 4.82 11.79 -23.75
N GLY A 516 4.02 11.71 -22.70
CA GLY A 516 2.92 12.64 -22.42
C GLY A 516 1.80 12.57 -23.44
N ALA A 517 1.34 11.37 -23.78
CA ALA A 517 0.21 11.16 -24.68
C ALA A 517 -1.03 11.97 -24.25
N ALA A 518 -1.82 12.45 -25.20
CA ALA A 518 -3.03 13.21 -24.91
C ALA A 518 -4.11 12.35 -24.25
N LEU A 519 -4.17 11.07 -24.61
CA LEU A 519 -5.02 10.04 -24.02
C LEU A 519 -4.23 8.74 -23.96
N ILE A 520 -4.33 8.03 -22.84
CA ILE A 520 -3.77 6.68 -22.68
C ILE A 520 -4.91 5.68 -22.67
N ILE A 521 -4.87 4.69 -23.56
CA ILE A 521 -5.85 3.62 -23.62
C ILE A 521 -5.19 2.33 -23.15
N VAL A 522 -5.75 1.70 -22.12
CA VAL A 522 -5.30 0.39 -21.61
C VAL A 522 -6.47 -0.58 -21.71
N ASN A 523 -6.48 -1.39 -22.73
CA ASN A 523 -7.54 -2.37 -22.96
C ASN A 523 -7.04 -3.75 -22.50
N LYS A 524 -7.53 -4.28 -21.39
CA LYS A 524 -8.69 -3.93 -20.54
C LYS A 524 -8.41 -4.28 -19.07
N PHE A 525 -9.16 -3.72 -18.12
CA PHE A 525 -9.17 -4.17 -16.74
C PHE A 525 -10.13 -5.37 -16.62
N SER A 526 -9.59 -6.57 -16.53
CA SER A 526 -10.35 -7.82 -16.53
C SER A 526 -9.93 -8.73 -15.37
N LYS A 527 -10.06 -10.06 -15.51
CA LYS A 527 -9.74 -11.01 -14.45
C LYS A 527 -8.28 -10.94 -13.98
N GLN A 528 -7.32 -10.65 -14.87
CA GLN A 528 -5.90 -10.58 -14.53
C GLN A 528 -5.63 -9.33 -13.69
N GLU A 529 -6.12 -8.19 -14.14
CA GLU A 529 -5.99 -6.90 -13.47
C GLU A 529 -6.75 -6.89 -12.13
N ALA A 530 -7.93 -7.49 -12.09
CA ALA A 530 -8.69 -7.69 -10.85
C ALA A 530 -7.95 -8.59 -9.84
N ALA A 531 -7.17 -9.57 -10.33
CA ALA A 531 -6.34 -10.45 -9.52
C ALA A 531 -4.95 -9.86 -9.17
N GLY A 532 -4.66 -8.61 -9.53
CA GLY A 532 -3.39 -7.95 -9.24
C GLY A 532 -2.29 -8.16 -10.27
N HIS A 533 -2.61 -8.76 -11.42
CA HIS A 533 -1.67 -9.09 -12.49
C HIS A 533 -1.96 -8.28 -13.77
N GLY A 534 -1.46 -8.75 -14.91
CA GLY A 534 -1.72 -8.11 -16.19
C GLY A 534 -1.09 -6.72 -16.28
N LEU A 535 -1.81 -5.77 -16.86
CA LEU A 535 -1.40 -4.37 -17.01
C LEU A 535 -1.92 -3.46 -15.87
N ARG A 536 -2.22 -4.04 -14.69
CA ARG A 536 -2.74 -3.28 -13.55
C ARG A 536 -1.77 -2.21 -13.06
N SER A 537 -0.49 -2.51 -13.02
CA SER A 537 0.56 -1.58 -12.56
C SER A 537 0.68 -0.37 -13.49
N GLU A 538 0.70 -0.62 -14.79
CA GLU A 538 0.79 0.40 -15.84
C GLU A 538 -0.47 1.26 -15.88
N LEU A 539 -1.64 0.66 -15.64
CA LEU A 539 -2.90 1.40 -15.52
C LEU A 539 -2.88 2.33 -14.29
N ALA A 540 -2.37 1.86 -13.15
CA ALA A 540 -2.18 2.68 -11.97
C ALA A 540 -1.19 3.82 -12.22
N GLU A 541 -0.07 3.54 -12.89
CA GLU A 541 0.93 4.54 -13.26
C GLU A 541 0.34 5.61 -14.19
N ALA A 542 -0.45 5.21 -15.19
CA ALA A 542 -1.14 6.12 -16.09
C ALA A 542 -2.13 7.05 -15.36
N ILE A 543 -2.87 6.51 -14.38
CA ILE A 543 -3.81 7.28 -13.55
C ILE A 543 -3.03 8.30 -12.67
N ILE A 544 -1.93 7.86 -12.04
CA ILE A 544 -1.09 8.70 -11.17
C ILE A 544 -0.40 9.80 -11.98
N ALA A 545 -0.01 9.53 -13.21
CA ALA A 545 0.58 10.54 -14.11
C ALA A 545 -0.38 11.71 -14.44
N GLY A 546 -1.67 11.58 -14.11
CA GLY A 546 -2.65 12.66 -14.17
C GLY A 546 -3.13 13.02 -15.58
N GLY A 547 -2.83 12.22 -16.60
CA GLY A 547 -3.39 12.33 -17.94
C GLY A 547 -4.75 11.64 -18.06
N PRO A 548 -5.54 11.89 -19.14
CA PRO A 548 -6.74 11.11 -19.42
C PRO A 548 -6.41 9.64 -19.69
N VAL A 549 -7.16 8.75 -19.05
CA VAL A 549 -7.03 7.31 -19.19
C VAL A 549 -8.39 6.70 -19.53
N LEU A 550 -8.42 5.84 -20.55
CA LEU A 550 -9.59 5.08 -20.94
C LEU A 550 -9.29 3.58 -20.86
N THR A 551 -10.17 2.83 -20.21
CA THR A 551 -10.09 1.37 -20.16
C THR A 551 -11.48 0.75 -20.41
N ALA A 552 -11.55 -0.60 -20.44
CA ALA A 552 -12.80 -1.33 -20.46
C ALA A 552 -12.88 -2.29 -19.27
N VAL A 553 -14.07 -2.42 -18.69
CA VAL A 553 -14.30 -3.23 -17.48
C VAL A 553 -15.52 -4.12 -17.72
N PRO A 554 -15.41 -5.46 -17.65
CA PRO A 554 -16.57 -6.33 -17.73
C PRO A 554 -17.42 -6.22 -16.47
N GLU A 555 -18.74 -6.31 -16.57
CA GLU A 555 -19.67 -6.19 -15.41
C GLU A 555 -19.24 -7.04 -14.21
N LYS A 556 -18.74 -8.25 -14.43
CA LYS A 556 -18.26 -9.15 -13.38
C LYS A 556 -17.01 -8.69 -12.62
N CYS A 557 -16.28 -7.69 -13.12
CA CYS A 557 -15.10 -7.12 -12.48
C CYS A 557 -15.37 -5.70 -11.97
N LEU A 558 -16.62 -5.25 -11.97
CA LEU A 558 -16.99 -3.88 -11.58
C LEU A 558 -16.63 -3.57 -10.12
N ASP A 559 -16.85 -4.50 -9.20
CA ASP A 559 -16.52 -4.30 -7.78
C ASP A 559 -15.00 -4.21 -7.57
N ALA A 560 -14.21 -5.07 -8.24
CA ALA A 560 -12.75 -5.00 -8.21
C ALA A 560 -12.21 -3.70 -8.86
N TRP A 561 -12.89 -3.19 -9.89
CA TRP A 561 -12.57 -1.91 -10.50
C TRP A 561 -12.83 -0.74 -9.55
N ARG A 562 -13.98 -0.74 -8.87
CA ARG A 562 -14.31 0.27 -7.85
C ARG A 562 -13.34 0.27 -6.69
N GLU A 563 -12.97 -0.92 -6.21
CA GLU A 563 -11.94 -1.07 -5.20
C GLU A 563 -10.58 -0.53 -5.68
N PHE A 564 -10.21 -0.82 -6.92
CA PHE A 564 -8.94 -0.36 -7.51
C PHE A 564 -8.87 1.16 -7.65
N THR A 565 -9.98 1.81 -8.03
CA THR A 565 -10.04 3.26 -8.26
C THR A 565 -10.53 4.06 -7.07
N GLY A 566 -10.99 3.41 -5.98
CA GLY A 566 -11.62 4.07 -4.85
C GLY A 566 -12.91 4.80 -5.23
N ASP A 567 -13.72 4.21 -6.10
CA ASP A 567 -14.93 4.80 -6.71
C ASP A 567 -14.66 6.08 -7.55
N HIS A 568 -13.40 6.33 -7.94
CA HIS A 568 -13.09 7.42 -8.84
C HIS A 568 -13.17 7.01 -10.31
N GLY A 569 -13.47 7.98 -11.17
CA GLY A 569 -13.59 7.79 -12.60
C GLY A 569 -15.03 7.74 -13.09
N THR A 570 -15.18 7.88 -14.42
CA THR A 570 -16.48 7.89 -15.10
C THR A 570 -16.77 6.51 -15.69
N MET A 571 -17.93 5.93 -15.37
CA MET A 571 -18.40 4.71 -16.01
C MET A 571 -19.16 5.06 -17.28
N LEU A 572 -18.71 4.54 -18.42
CA LEU A 572 -19.30 4.76 -19.72
C LEU A 572 -20.06 3.51 -20.19
N LEU A 573 -21.18 3.71 -20.88
CA LEU A 573 -21.85 2.62 -21.59
C LEU A 573 -21.02 2.19 -22.80
N CYS A 574 -21.09 0.88 -23.16
CA CYS A 574 -20.42 0.35 -24.34
C CYS A 574 -21.14 0.81 -25.64
N ALA A 575 -20.97 2.09 -25.97
CA ALA A 575 -21.57 2.72 -27.15
C ALA A 575 -20.62 3.79 -27.72
N PRO A 576 -20.37 3.82 -29.05
CA PRO A 576 -19.37 4.71 -29.66
C PRO A 576 -19.60 6.20 -29.38
N HIS A 577 -20.85 6.67 -29.43
CA HIS A 577 -21.18 8.07 -29.17
C HIS A 577 -20.85 8.48 -27.72
N VAL A 578 -21.05 7.60 -26.72
CA VAL A 578 -20.79 7.90 -25.31
C VAL A 578 -19.30 8.10 -25.06
N VAL A 579 -18.44 7.25 -25.64
CA VAL A 579 -16.98 7.37 -25.52
C VAL A 579 -16.49 8.63 -26.25
N THR A 580 -17.04 8.93 -27.41
CA THR A 580 -16.68 10.14 -28.19
C THR A 580 -17.09 11.42 -27.46
N ASP A 581 -18.30 11.47 -26.89
CA ASP A 581 -18.79 12.62 -26.15
C ASP A 581 -17.98 12.87 -24.87
N TRP A 582 -17.63 11.80 -24.13
CA TRP A 582 -16.71 11.88 -22.99
C TRP A 582 -15.35 12.49 -23.41
N TRP A 583 -14.74 11.99 -24.48
CA TRP A 583 -13.45 12.51 -24.93
C TRP A 583 -13.52 13.97 -25.37
N ARG A 584 -14.58 14.36 -26.07
CA ARG A 584 -14.80 15.76 -26.48
C ARG A 584 -14.84 16.70 -25.27
N GLU A 585 -15.56 16.34 -24.23
CA GLU A 585 -15.66 17.13 -23.00
C GLU A 585 -14.30 17.25 -22.29
N VAL A 586 -13.57 16.14 -22.15
CA VAL A 586 -12.23 16.10 -21.56
C VAL A 586 -11.25 16.96 -22.35
N SER A 587 -11.28 16.88 -23.69
CA SER A 587 -10.39 17.63 -24.59
C SER A 587 -10.62 19.15 -24.48
N ILE A 588 -11.88 19.59 -24.45
CA ILE A 588 -12.25 21.01 -24.30
C ILE A 588 -11.73 21.56 -22.96
N ARG A 589 -11.96 20.85 -21.88
CA ARG A 589 -11.50 21.28 -20.55
C ARG A 589 -9.98 21.36 -20.44
N ARG A 590 -9.27 20.41 -21.03
CA ARG A 590 -7.79 20.44 -21.09
C ARG A 590 -7.28 21.62 -21.91
N ALA A 591 -7.88 21.91 -23.05
CA ALA A 591 -7.52 23.06 -23.86
C ALA A 591 -7.71 24.38 -23.08
N GLY A 592 -8.82 24.51 -22.36
CA GLY A 592 -9.09 25.66 -21.49
C GLY A 592 -8.10 25.81 -20.34
N ALA A 593 -7.75 24.69 -19.67
CA ALA A 593 -6.77 24.70 -18.59
C ALA A 593 -5.35 25.09 -19.08
N ARG A 594 -4.93 24.58 -20.24
CA ARG A 594 -3.65 24.97 -20.86
C ARG A 594 -3.60 26.44 -21.25
N ALA A 595 -4.68 26.97 -21.82
CA ALA A 595 -4.78 28.39 -22.17
C ALA A 595 -4.71 29.28 -20.91
N ALA A 596 -5.37 28.88 -19.83
CA ALA A 596 -5.31 29.62 -18.55
C ALA A 596 -3.91 29.60 -17.93
N GLN A 597 -3.19 28.47 -17.98
CA GLN A 597 -1.82 28.37 -17.51
C GLN A 597 -0.85 29.22 -18.34
N GLN A 598 -1.00 29.24 -19.67
CA GLN A 598 -0.20 30.10 -20.55
C GLN A 598 -0.46 31.58 -20.29
N ALA A 599 -1.70 31.98 -20.09
CA ALA A 599 -2.05 33.36 -19.75
C ALA A 599 -1.46 33.80 -18.39
N ALA A 600 -1.47 32.89 -17.39
CA ALA A 600 -0.87 33.14 -16.09
C ALA A 600 0.67 33.23 -16.17
N ALA A 601 1.32 32.45 -17.02
CA ALA A 601 2.76 32.49 -17.23
C ALA A 601 3.23 33.77 -17.93
N VAL A 602 2.40 34.36 -18.81
CA VAL A 602 2.68 35.61 -19.52
C VAL A 602 2.45 36.85 -18.60
N SER A 603 1.60 36.71 -17.59
CA SER A 603 1.29 37.80 -16.64
C SER A 603 2.20 37.85 -15.41
N ALA A 604 3.17 36.96 -15.25
CA ALA A 604 4.14 36.98 -14.17
C ALA A 604 5.12 38.15 -14.36
N PRO A 605 5.27 39.12 -13.39
CA PRO A 605 6.15 40.25 -13.55
C PRO A 605 7.61 39.81 -13.61
N ILE A 606 8.33 40.20 -14.66
CA ILE A 606 9.78 40.04 -14.80
C ILE A 606 10.43 40.82 -13.66
N SER A 607 10.94 40.12 -12.65
CA SER A 607 11.78 40.72 -11.62
C SER A 607 13.07 41.20 -12.27
N ARG A 608 13.19 42.53 -12.46
CA ARG A 608 14.45 43.19 -12.88
C ARG A 608 15.50 42.90 -11.80
N SER A 609 16.49 42.11 -12.12
CA SER A 609 17.71 42.00 -11.33
C SER A 609 18.42 43.37 -11.37
N SER A 610 18.44 44.04 -10.23
CA SER A 610 19.31 45.18 -9.99
C SER A 610 20.76 44.70 -9.99
N ARG A 611 21.56 45.16 -10.97
CA ARG A 611 23.02 45.03 -10.96
C ARG A 611 23.56 45.81 -9.76
N PRO A 612 24.55 45.30 -9.03
CA PRO A 612 25.33 46.12 -8.09
C PRO A 612 26.29 46.98 -8.91
N THR A 613 26.20 48.29 -8.69
CA THR A 613 27.22 49.25 -9.10
C THR A 613 28.33 49.28 -8.05
N THR A 614 29.56 49.04 -8.52
CA THR A 614 30.92 49.37 -7.98
C THR A 614 31.19 49.06 -6.52
#